data_ba80d31bb7916fcc84d0ecbfebbf15a8
#
_entry.id   ba80d31bb7916fcc84d0ecbfebbf15a8
#
_cell.length_a   1.000
_cell.length_b   1.000
_cell.length_c   1.000
_cell.angle_alpha   90.00
_cell.angle_beta   90.00
_cell.angle_gamma   90.00
#
_symmetry.space_group_name_H-M   'P 1'
#
loop_
_entity.id
_entity.type
_entity.pdbx_description
1 polymer ?
#
loop_
_entity_poly.entity_id
_entity_poly.type
_entity_poly.pdbx_seq_one_letter_code
_entity_poly.pdbx_strand_id
1 'polypeptide(L)'
;KLGDIWKLGNHRVMCGDSTQINSVEKLMNNQKADMIFTDPPYNVDYGKLKGNSKNNNRFKERKIMNDFMSEDQFIEFLTESFSNCKIIAKLGCPIYICYADKQAINFLKAIKNVDFYHSSNIIWKKDSLVLGMSDYHSIHEPIIYGWFKGGSHNYYGNRKQTTVWDCKRPKKNDLHPTMKPIELIEKAILNSSKTEDLLYEPFGGSGSTLIACEKQSRICYSMELDPKYCDVIIKRWENFT
;
A
#
# COMPACT_ATOMS: atom_id res chain seq x y z
N LYS A 1 -18.54 -9.60 -0.79
CA LYS A 1 -19.16 -8.62 0.12
C LYS A 1 -18.29 -8.44 1.36
N LEU A 2 -18.55 -7.41 2.13
CA LEU A 2 -17.80 -7.14 3.36
C LEU A 2 -17.81 -8.37 4.29
N GLY A 3 -16.63 -8.75 4.78
CA GLY A 3 -16.43 -9.93 5.63
C GLY A 3 -16.06 -11.22 4.89
N ASP A 4 -16.18 -11.25 3.57
CA ASP A 4 -15.80 -12.42 2.76
C ASP A 4 -14.27 -12.52 2.66
N ILE A 5 -13.77 -13.76 2.67
CA ILE A 5 -12.35 -14.09 2.50
C ILE A 5 -12.21 -15.11 1.38
N TRP A 6 -11.31 -14.85 0.45
CA TRP A 6 -10.93 -15.75 -0.64
C TRP A 6 -9.51 -16.28 -0.41
N LYS A 7 -9.34 -17.57 -0.68
CA LYS A 7 -8.04 -18.23 -0.69
C LYS A 7 -7.56 -18.36 -2.14
N LEU A 8 -6.43 -17.76 -2.46
CA LEU A 8 -5.80 -17.72 -3.77
C LEU A 8 -4.44 -18.43 -3.68
N GLY A 9 -4.42 -19.74 -3.95
CA GLY A 9 -3.24 -20.55 -3.63
C GLY A 9 -2.90 -20.48 -2.14
N ASN A 10 -1.72 -19.93 -1.81
CA ASN A 10 -1.28 -19.68 -0.43
C ASN A 10 -1.67 -18.27 0.06
N HIS A 11 -2.14 -17.37 -0.81
CA HIS A 11 -2.56 -16.03 -0.46
C HIS A 11 -3.98 -16.00 0.11
N ARG A 12 -4.32 -14.88 0.76
CA ARG A 12 -5.68 -14.58 1.22
C ARG A 12 -6.05 -13.15 0.84
N VAL A 13 -7.27 -12.96 0.40
CA VAL A 13 -7.86 -11.64 0.15
C VAL A 13 -9.12 -11.52 0.98
N MET A 14 -9.28 -10.44 1.72
CA MET A 14 -10.49 -10.16 2.49
C MET A 14 -11.13 -8.85 2.02
N CYS A 15 -12.43 -8.89 1.79
CA CYS A 15 -13.20 -7.66 1.71
C CYS A 15 -13.44 -7.14 3.13
N GLY A 16 -12.69 -6.12 3.56
CA GLY A 16 -12.72 -5.66 4.95
C GLY A 16 -12.12 -4.28 5.15
N ASP A 17 -12.30 -3.77 6.35
CA ASP A 17 -11.76 -2.48 6.80
C ASP A 17 -10.51 -2.72 7.67
N SER A 18 -9.38 -2.16 7.26
CA SER A 18 -8.09 -2.30 7.93
C SER A 18 -8.00 -1.58 9.28
N THR A 19 -8.94 -0.68 9.59
CA THR A 19 -9.08 -0.06 10.91
C THR A 19 -9.74 -0.99 11.93
N GLN A 20 -10.43 -2.05 11.48
CA GLN A 20 -11.15 -2.98 12.33
C GLN A 20 -10.27 -4.19 12.70
N ILE A 21 -9.75 -4.21 13.93
CA ILE A 21 -8.83 -5.28 14.39
C ILE A 21 -9.42 -6.69 14.22
N ASN A 22 -10.71 -6.88 14.50
CA ASN A 22 -11.36 -8.19 14.33
C ASN A 22 -11.30 -8.69 12.88
N SER A 23 -11.40 -7.80 11.90
CA SER A 23 -11.26 -8.13 10.48
C SER A 23 -9.82 -8.48 10.14
N VAL A 24 -8.87 -7.72 10.67
CA VAL A 24 -7.44 -7.97 10.46
C VAL A 24 -7.04 -9.33 11.05
N GLU A 25 -7.43 -9.63 12.29
CA GLU A 25 -7.14 -10.93 12.94
C GLU A 25 -7.78 -12.10 12.20
N LYS A 26 -9.02 -11.93 11.71
CA LYS A 26 -9.71 -12.94 10.89
C LYS A 26 -8.96 -13.23 9.59
N LEU A 27 -8.48 -12.19 8.90
CA LEU A 27 -7.66 -12.34 7.70
C LEU A 27 -6.36 -13.06 8.02
N MET A 28 -5.66 -12.62 9.08
CA MET A 28 -4.35 -13.14 9.48
C MET A 28 -4.39 -14.59 9.99
N ASN A 29 -5.54 -15.09 10.45
CA ASN A 29 -5.73 -16.49 10.84
C ASN A 29 -4.63 -16.99 11.79
N ASN A 30 -4.37 -16.26 12.87
CA ASN A 30 -3.33 -16.51 13.87
C ASN A 30 -1.88 -16.43 13.34
N GLN A 31 -1.66 -15.99 12.11
CA GLN A 31 -0.33 -15.74 11.57
C GLN A 31 0.14 -14.33 11.92
N LYS A 32 1.46 -14.12 11.90
CA LYS A 32 2.09 -12.81 12.04
C LYS A 32 2.83 -12.45 10.76
N ALA A 33 2.76 -11.19 10.36
CA ALA A 33 3.44 -10.69 9.17
C ALA A 33 4.96 -10.59 9.38
N ASP A 34 5.71 -11.08 8.41
CA ASP A 34 7.16 -10.91 8.30
C ASP A 34 7.53 -9.56 7.70
N MET A 35 6.69 -9.02 6.84
CA MET A 35 6.85 -7.73 6.18
C MET A 35 5.48 -7.10 5.92
N ILE A 36 5.44 -5.77 5.89
CA ILE A 36 4.26 -5.00 5.47
C ILE A 36 4.67 -4.08 4.32
N PHE A 37 3.89 -4.10 3.25
CA PHE A 37 3.93 -3.09 2.19
C PHE A 37 2.55 -2.51 2.04
N THR A 38 2.41 -1.17 2.07
CA THR A 38 1.09 -0.56 2.12
C THR A 38 1.01 0.75 1.34
N ASP A 39 -0.13 0.93 0.65
CA ASP A 39 -0.46 2.10 -0.16
C ASP A 39 -1.85 2.62 0.25
N PRO A 40 -1.96 3.24 1.45
CA PRO A 40 -3.24 3.74 1.95
C PRO A 40 -3.78 4.88 1.07
N PRO A 41 -5.09 5.21 1.15
CA PRO A 41 -5.64 6.38 0.50
C PRO A 41 -4.92 7.64 0.99
N TYR A 42 -4.68 8.60 0.08
CA TYR A 42 -3.87 9.80 0.39
C TYR A 42 -4.68 11.00 0.85
N ASN A 43 -5.98 10.87 1.01
CA ASN A 43 -6.90 11.96 1.35
C ASN A 43 -6.72 13.17 0.39
N VAL A 44 -6.56 12.89 -0.89
CA VAL A 44 -6.41 13.88 -1.96
C VAL A 44 -7.72 13.92 -2.75
N ASP A 45 -8.43 15.05 -2.66
CA ASP A 45 -9.69 15.27 -3.37
C ASP A 45 -9.51 15.25 -4.90
N TYR A 46 -9.43 14.06 -5.47
CA TYR A 46 -9.42 13.89 -6.93
C TYR A 46 -10.72 14.38 -7.60
N GLY A 47 -11.80 14.59 -6.84
CA GLY A 47 -13.08 15.09 -7.33
C GLY A 47 -13.06 16.60 -7.62
N LYS A 48 -12.32 17.40 -6.85
CA LYS A 48 -12.18 18.86 -7.03
C LYS A 48 -11.20 19.27 -8.12
N LEU A 49 -10.35 18.35 -8.58
CA LEU A 49 -9.44 18.59 -9.71
C LEU A 49 -10.14 18.66 -11.07
N LYS A 50 -11.47 18.55 -11.11
CA LYS A 50 -12.27 18.78 -12.32
C LYS A 50 -12.40 20.30 -12.57
N GLY A 51 -11.37 20.88 -13.17
CA GLY A 51 -11.54 22.13 -13.92
C GLY A 51 -12.62 21.94 -15.02
N ASN A 52 -13.43 22.95 -15.28
CA ASN A 52 -14.57 23.09 -16.18
C ASN A 52 -14.35 22.55 -17.63
N SER A 53 -13.95 21.31 -17.80
CA SER A 53 -13.87 20.68 -19.12
C SER A 53 -15.14 19.85 -19.37
N LYS A 54 -16.06 20.43 -20.13
CA LYS A 54 -17.38 19.85 -20.51
C LYS A 54 -17.29 18.56 -21.36
N ASN A 55 -16.10 17.99 -21.63
CA ASN A 55 -15.94 16.93 -22.63
C ASN A 55 -15.08 15.74 -22.21
N ASN A 56 -14.99 15.37 -20.93
CA ASN A 56 -14.23 14.16 -20.56
C ASN A 56 -15.08 13.12 -19.82
N ASN A 57 -15.83 12.33 -20.60
CA ASN A 57 -16.53 11.12 -20.16
C ASN A 57 -15.59 9.97 -19.69
N ARG A 58 -14.26 10.17 -19.73
CA ARG A 58 -13.25 9.14 -19.38
C ARG A 58 -12.97 9.03 -17.87
N PHE A 59 -13.41 9.96 -17.05
CA PHE A 59 -13.18 9.97 -15.60
C PHE A 59 -14.47 9.94 -14.79
N LYS A 60 -15.54 9.34 -15.32
CA LYS A 60 -16.74 9.10 -14.53
C LYS A 60 -16.43 8.09 -13.43
N GLU A 61 -16.55 8.55 -12.18
CA GLU A 61 -16.80 7.76 -10.96
C GLU A 61 -15.75 6.75 -10.50
N ARG A 62 -14.49 7.17 -10.37
CA ARG A 62 -13.51 6.43 -9.57
C ARG A 62 -13.32 7.14 -8.23
N LYS A 63 -14.30 7.03 -7.33
CA LYS A 63 -14.14 7.45 -5.94
C LYS A 63 -13.34 6.39 -5.20
N ILE A 64 -12.18 6.75 -4.66
CA ILE A 64 -11.49 5.93 -3.67
C ILE A 64 -12.28 6.11 -2.36
N MET A 65 -12.67 5.00 -1.72
CA MET A 65 -13.33 5.06 -0.43
C MET A 65 -12.36 5.64 0.61
N ASN A 66 -12.87 6.44 1.54
CA ASN A 66 -12.08 7.11 2.58
C ASN A 66 -11.09 8.20 2.11
N ASP A 67 -11.31 8.82 0.94
CA ASP A 67 -10.41 9.86 0.39
C ASP A 67 -10.89 11.31 0.69
N PHE A 68 -11.83 11.46 1.66
CA PHE A 68 -12.44 12.75 2.07
C PHE A 68 -12.62 12.83 3.58
N MET A 69 -11.53 13.05 4.29
CA MET A 69 -11.52 13.19 5.74
C MET A 69 -10.98 14.58 6.14
N SER A 70 -11.39 15.11 7.31
CA SER A 70 -10.64 16.17 7.94
C SER A 70 -9.23 15.69 8.30
N GLU A 71 -8.30 16.62 8.57
CA GLU A 71 -6.92 16.22 8.94
C GLU A 71 -6.90 15.30 10.16
N ASP A 72 -7.66 15.64 11.21
CA ASP A 72 -7.71 14.83 12.43
C ASP A 72 -8.30 13.45 12.18
N GLN A 73 -9.40 13.34 11.44
CA GLN A 73 -10.00 12.06 11.06
C GLN A 73 -9.02 11.21 10.21
N PHE A 74 -8.26 11.85 9.34
CA PHE A 74 -7.28 11.14 8.52
C PHE A 74 -6.10 10.62 9.35
N ILE A 75 -5.61 11.39 10.31
CA ILE A 75 -4.57 10.94 11.23
C ILE A 75 -5.09 9.78 12.08
N GLU A 76 -6.32 9.85 12.59
CA GLU A 76 -6.96 8.78 13.34
C GLU A 76 -7.08 7.50 12.51
N PHE A 77 -7.63 7.58 11.30
CA PHE A 77 -7.72 6.48 10.34
C PHE A 77 -6.38 5.79 10.09
N LEU A 78 -5.33 6.56 9.80
CA LEU A 78 -3.98 6.03 9.61
C LEU A 78 -3.44 5.39 10.90
N THR A 79 -3.65 6.05 12.04
CA THR A 79 -3.19 5.55 13.36
C THR A 79 -3.84 4.22 13.71
N GLU A 80 -5.15 4.07 13.51
CA GLU A 80 -5.87 2.82 13.73
C GLU A 80 -5.35 1.69 12.84
N SER A 81 -5.22 1.94 11.54
CA SER A 81 -4.71 0.96 10.59
C SER A 81 -3.26 0.54 10.93
N PHE A 82 -2.39 1.51 11.27
CA PHE A 82 -1.00 1.21 11.65
C PHE A 82 -0.89 0.54 13.02
N SER A 83 -1.81 0.83 13.94
CA SER A 83 -1.93 0.09 15.22
C SER A 83 -2.25 -1.38 14.98
N ASN A 84 -3.19 -1.66 14.08
CA ASN A 84 -3.52 -3.02 13.70
C ASN A 84 -2.34 -3.72 12.99
N CYS A 85 -1.60 -3.00 12.13
CA CYS A 85 -0.35 -3.50 11.56
C CYS A 85 0.65 -3.89 12.66
N LYS A 86 0.81 -3.06 13.72
CA LYS A 86 1.70 -3.35 14.86
C LYS A 86 1.30 -4.63 15.59
N ILE A 87 0.00 -4.83 15.81
CA ILE A 87 -0.53 -6.02 16.52
C ILE A 87 -0.20 -7.31 15.77
N ILE A 88 -0.29 -7.32 14.43
CA ILE A 88 -0.11 -8.53 13.61
C ILE A 88 1.31 -8.69 13.07
N ALA A 89 2.19 -7.72 13.28
CA ALA A 89 3.58 -7.79 12.86
C ALA A 89 4.43 -8.68 13.78
N LYS A 90 5.41 -9.38 13.23
CA LYS A 90 6.51 -9.97 14.00
C LYS A 90 7.44 -8.85 14.52
N LEU A 91 8.18 -9.13 15.59
CA LEU A 91 9.22 -8.21 16.05
C LEU A 91 10.23 -7.94 14.95
N GLY A 92 10.53 -6.66 14.69
CA GLY A 92 11.42 -6.24 13.62
C GLY A 92 10.85 -6.37 12.20
N CYS A 93 9.55 -6.58 12.06
CA CYS A 93 8.85 -6.60 10.78
C CYS A 93 9.09 -5.29 10.03
N PRO A 94 9.76 -5.31 8.86
CA PRO A 94 9.97 -4.12 8.05
C PRO A 94 8.67 -3.68 7.39
N ILE A 95 8.49 -2.35 7.31
CA ILE A 95 7.28 -1.74 6.79
C ILE A 95 7.65 -0.68 5.76
N TYR A 96 6.97 -0.72 4.62
CA TYR A 96 7.02 0.28 3.55
C TYR A 96 5.64 0.92 3.43
N ILE A 97 5.57 2.25 3.59
CA ILE A 97 4.32 3.01 3.54
C ILE A 97 4.44 4.03 2.42
N CYS A 98 3.69 3.83 1.33
CA CYS A 98 3.56 4.83 0.28
C CYS A 98 2.73 6.01 0.77
N TYR A 99 3.09 7.23 0.37
CA TYR A 99 2.32 8.42 0.74
C TYR A 99 2.49 9.56 -0.28
N ALA A 100 1.63 10.56 -0.20
CA ALA A 100 1.77 11.77 -0.98
C ALA A 100 2.51 12.87 -0.20
N ASP A 101 3.45 13.59 -0.82
CA ASP A 101 4.21 14.68 -0.19
C ASP A 101 3.33 15.68 0.56
N LYS A 102 2.18 16.03 -0.02
CA LYS A 102 1.21 16.97 0.58
C LYS A 102 0.62 16.48 1.90
N GLN A 103 0.65 15.18 2.16
CA GLN A 103 0.12 14.55 3.36
C GLN A 103 1.23 14.10 4.33
N ALA A 104 2.49 14.44 4.05
CA ALA A 104 3.65 13.99 4.82
C ALA A 104 3.49 14.20 6.34
N ILE A 105 2.99 15.38 6.75
CA ILE A 105 2.79 15.72 8.18
C ILE A 105 1.81 14.73 8.83
N ASN A 106 0.71 14.40 8.18
CA ASN A 106 -0.33 13.51 8.71
C ASN A 106 0.18 12.06 8.83
N PHE A 107 0.91 11.58 7.83
CA PHE A 107 1.56 10.26 7.89
C PHE A 107 2.60 10.20 9.01
N LEU A 108 3.46 11.22 9.14
CA LEU A 108 4.49 11.27 10.19
C LEU A 108 3.87 11.35 11.59
N LYS A 109 2.77 12.07 11.78
CA LYS A 109 2.02 12.07 13.05
C LYS A 109 1.46 10.67 13.36
N ALA A 110 0.81 10.02 12.38
CA ALA A 110 0.22 8.70 12.57
C ALA A 110 1.27 7.62 12.95
N ILE A 111 2.42 7.57 12.24
CA ILE A 111 3.48 6.61 12.58
C ILE A 111 4.12 6.88 13.95
N LYS A 112 4.18 8.15 14.36
CA LYS A 112 4.66 8.52 15.70
C LYS A 112 3.74 8.00 16.80
N ASN A 113 2.43 8.01 16.57
CA ASN A 113 1.42 7.53 17.53
C ASN A 113 1.51 6.02 17.81
N VAL A 114 2.14 5.24 16.91
CA VAL A 114 2.23 3.77 17.01
C VAL A 114 3.64 3.25 17.35
N ASP A 115 4.53 4.10 17.86
CA ASP A 115 5.93 3.75 18.20
C ASP A 115 6.73 3.21 17.02
N PHE A 116 6.50 3.75 15.85
CA PHE A 116 7.25 3.38 14.65
C PHE A 116 8.65 3.99 14.67
N TYR A 117 9.65 3.21 14.25
CA TYR A 117 10.98 3.72 13.98
C TYR A 117 11.09 4.05 12.49
N HIS A 118 11.06 5.33 12.18
CA HIS A 118 11.25 5.83 10.82
C HIS A 118 12.75 5.80 10.49
N SER A 119 13.16 4.89 9.62
CA SER A 119 14.56 4.70 9.24
C SER A 119 14.96 5.55 8.05
N SER A 120 14.15 5.56 7.01
CA SER A 120 14.49 6.26 5.76
C SER A 120 13.22 6.66 4.99
N ASN A 121 13.33 7.73 4.20
CA ASN A 121 12.44 8.00 3.10
C ASN A 121 13.07 7.46 1.80
N ILE A 122 12.33 6.58 1.12
CA ILE A 122 12.67 6.09 -0.19
C ILE A 122 11.88 6.91 -1.20
N ILE A 123 12.51 7.30 -2.29
CA ILE A 123 11.90 8.08 -3.37
C ILE A 123 11.74 7.17 -4.58
N TRP A 124 10.50 6.80 -4.89
CA TRP A 124 10.21 6.21 -6.17
C TRP A 124 10.23 7.28 -7.25
N LYS A 125 11.28 7.31 -8.06
CA LYS A 125 11.41 8.20 -9.21
C LYS A 125 10.77 7.54 -10.42
N LYS A 126 9.82 8.25 -11.04
CA LYS A 126 9.06 7.82 -12.21
C LYS A 126 9.81 8.16 -13.49
N ASP A 127 9.45 7.50 -14.58
CA ASP A 127 10.00 7.75 -15.93
C ASP A 127 9.39 8.98 -16.62
N SER A 128 8.31 9.53 -16.07
CA SER A 128 7.64 10.70 -16.63
C SER A 128 6.94 11.50 -15.53
N LEU A 129 6.87 12.82 -15.73
CA LEU A 129 6.19 13.73 -14.82
C LEU A 129 4.67 13.48 -14.80
N VAL A 130 4.04 13.90 -13.70
CA VAL A 130 2.58 13.98 -13.58
C VAL A 130 2.18 15.44 -13.77
N LEU A 131 1.46 15.72 -14.84
CA LEU A 131 0.90 17.05 -15.09
C LEU A 131 -0.07 17.41 -13.96
N GLY A 132 0.13 18.58 -13.36
CA GLY A 132 -0.70 19.13 -12.29
C GLY A 132 -0.76 20.65 -12.40
N MET A 133 -1.50 21.27 -11.48
CA MET A 133 -1.64 22.74 -11.40
C MET A 133 -0.58 23.38 -10.48
N SER A 134 0.43 22.63 -10.06
CA SER A 134 1.54 23.13 -9.24
C SER A 134 2.65 23.69 -10.12
N ASP A 135 3.42 24.64 -9.60
CA ASP A 135 4.57 25.23 -10.31
C ASP A 135 5.62 24.16 -10.68
N TYR A 136 5.79 23.14 -9.84
CA TYR A 136 6.65 22.01 -10.10
C TYR A 136 5.83 20.75 -10.33
N HIS A 137 6.06 20.09 -11.46
CA HIS A 137 5.41 18.81 -11.75
C HIS A 137 6.10 17.66 -11.02
N SER A 138 5.31 16.86 -10.30
CA SER A 138 5.84 15.73 -9.56
C SER A 138 6.32 14.62 -10.51
N ILE A 139 7.55 14.14 -10.28
CA ILE A 139 8.16 13.00 -10.99
C ILE A 139 8.46 11.86 -10.02
N HIS A 140 8.06 11.98 -8.78
CA HIS A 140 8.34 10.99 -7.75
C HIS A 140 7.15 10.78 -6.81
N GLU A 141 7.22 9.69 -6.04
CA GLU A 141 6.41 9.44 -4.86
C GLU A 141 7.30 8.97 -3.72
N PRO A 142 7.13 9.48 -2.49
CA PRO A 142 7.89 9.03 -1.34
C PRO A 142 7.29 7.77 -0.71
N ILE A 143 8.18 6.98 -0.06
CA ILE A 143 7.83 5.77 0.68
C ILE A 143 8.56 5.84 2.02
N ILE A 144 7.84 5.84 3.12
CA ILE A 144 8.42 5.68 4.46
C ILE A 144 8.88 4.24 4.61
N TYR A 145 10.13 4.05 5.04
CA TYR A 145 10.68 2.77 5.43
C TYR A 145 11.08 2.77 6.89
N GLY A 146 10.72 1.70 7.59
CA GLY A 146 11.05 1.52 8.98
C GLY A 146 10.42 0.25 9.57
N TRP A 147 10.26 0.22 10.90
CA TRP A 147 9.69 -0.92 11.64
C TRP A 147 9.12 -0.45 12.99
N PHE A 148 8.31 -1.27 13.64
CA PHE A 148 7.88 -0.98 15.02
C PHE A 148 9.03 -1.22 15.99
N LYS A 149 9.16 -0.32 16.99
CA LYS A 149 10.20 -0.42 18.03
C LYS A 149 10.04 -1.72 18.84
N GLY A 150 11.15 -2.27 19.34
CA GLY A 150 11.17 -3.45 20.20
C GLY A 150 11.91 -4.66 19.65
N GLY A 151 12.41 -4.60 18.42
CA GLY A 151 13.19 -5.68 17.80
C GLY A 151 14.15 -5.19 16.73
N SER A 152 15.12 -6.02 16.36
CA SER A 152 15.96 -5.82 15.19
C SER A 152 15.16 -6.09 13.95
N HIS A 153 15.28 -5.23 12.93
CA HIS A 153 14.62 -5.42 11.65
C HIS A 153 15.35 -6.43 10.76
N ASN A 154 14.59 -7.10 9.91
CA ASN A 154 15.13 -8.00 8.90
C ASN A 154 15.47 -7.19 7.64
N TYR A 155 16.71 -7.33 7.17
CA TYR A 155 17.19 -6.73 5.92
C TYR A 155 18.10 -7.71 5.18
N TYR A 156 17.76 -8.03 3.95
CA TYR A 156 18.46 -9.00 3.10
C TYR A 156 19.09 -8.36 1.88
N GLY A 157 18.86 -7.07 1.68
CA GLY A 157 19.47 -6.30 0.61
C GLY A 157 20.97 -6.11 0.82
N ASN A 158 21.70 -5.89 -0.27
CA ASN A 158 23.12 -5.58 -0.21
C ASN A 158 23.37 -4.11 0.18
N ARG A 159 24.62 -3.75 0.51
CA ARG A 159 25.01 -2.39 0.92
C ARG A 159 25.03 -1.35 -0.22
N LYS A 160 24.68 -1.75 -1.46
CA LYS A 160 24.58 -0.85 -2.61
C LYS A 160 23.16 -0.29 -2.82
N GLN A 161 22.21 -0.66 -1.97
CA GLN A 161 20.86 -0.11 -2.03
C GLN A 161 20.87 1.38 -1.66
N THR A 162 20.11 2.16 -2.41
CA THR A 162 19.99 3.61 -2.24
C THR A 162 18.54 4.00 -1.93
N THR A 163 18.33 5.22 -1.47
CA THR A 163 16.98 5.75 -1.18
C THR A 163 16.26 6.27 -2.42
N VAL A 164 16.89 6.31 -3.59
CA VAL A 164 16.21 6.67 -4.85
C VAL A 164 16.04 5.40 -5.68
N TRP A 165 14.79 5.08 -6.00
CA TRP A 165 14.41 3.93 -6.79
C TRP A 165 13.82 4.36 -8.12
N ASP A 166 14.57 4.20 -9.20
CA ASP A 166 14.07 4.39 -10.56
C ASP A 166 13.19 3.20 -10.94
N CYS A 167 11.91 3.45 -11.19
CA CYS A 167 10.96 2.44 -11.63
C CYS A 167 9.90 3.09 -12.52
N LYS A 168 9.67 2.52 -13.69
CA LYS A 168 8.70 3.04 -14.66
C LYS A 168 7.27 2.87 -14.16
N ARG A 169 6.42 3.83 -14.50
CA ARG A 169 4.98 3.68 -14.26
C ARG A 169 4.38 2.58 -15.14
N PRO A 170 3.36 1.85 -14.67
CA PRO A 170 2.62 0.93 -15.52
C PRO A 170 2.01 1.66 -16.72
N LYS A 171 2.23 1.14 -17.93
CA LYS A 171 1.77 1.78 -19.19
C LYS A 171 0.25 1.73 -19.39
N LYS A 172 -0.46 0.80 -18.76
CA LYS A 172 -1.92 0.67 -18.79
C LYS A 172 -2.47 0.65 -17.36
N ASN A 173 -3.38 1.55 -17.07
CA ASN A 173 -4.08 1.68 -15.79
C ASN A 173 -5.59 1.42 -15.94
N ASP A 174 -5.96 0.36 -16.69
CA ASP A 174 -7.37 0.04 -16.91
C ASP A 174 -8.04 -0.57 -15.66
N LEU A 175 -7.24 -1.08 -14.72
CA LEU A 175 -7.70 -1.79 -13.53
C LEU A 175 -7.84 -0.91 -12.29
N HIS A 176 -6.93 0.05 -12.08
CA HIS A 176 -6.93 0.95 -10.92
C HIS A 176 -6.26 2.29 -11.25
N PRO A 177 -6.78 3.45 -10.77
CA PRO A 177 -6.26 4.78 -11.11
C PRO A 177 -4.82 5.03 -10.64
N THR A 178 -4.41 4.40 -9.53
CA THR A 178 -3.12 4.65 -8.85
C THR A 178 -2.30 3.37 -8.65
N MET A 179 -2.34 2.44 -9.62
CA MET A 179 -1.64 1.16 -9.51
C MET A 179 -0.14 1.32 -9.35
N LYS A 180 0.43 0.74 -8.28
CA LYS A 180 1.88 0.70 -8.07
C LYS A 180 2.55 -0.30 -9.02
N PRO A 181 3.76 0.00 -9.54
CA PRO A 181 4.53 -0.95 -10.33
C PRO A 181 4.87 -2.20 -9.52
N ILE A 182 4.71 -3.37 -10.11
CA ILE A 182 5.10 -4.64 -9.47
C ILE A 182 6.60 -4.62 -9.15
N GLU A 183 7.45 -4.17 -10.07
CA GLU A 183 8.91 -4.08 -9.89
C GLU A 183 9.33 -3.24 -8.67
N LEU A 184 8.58 -2.17 -8.34
CA LEU A 184 8.82 -1.35 -7.16
C LEU A 184 8.61 -2.16 -5.88
N ILE A 185 7.52 -2.93 -5.83
CA ILE A 185 7.15 -3.77 -4.69
C ILE A 185 8.10 -4.97 -4.58
N GLU A 186 8.46 -5.60 -5.70
CA GLU A 186 9.45 -6.69 -5.76
C GLU A 186 10.79 -6.26 -5.14
N LYS A 187 11.23 -5.03 -5.41
CA LYS A 187 12.47 -4.49 -4.82
C LYS A 187 12.38 -4.39 -3.30
N ALA A 188 11.24 -3.95 -2.75
CA ALA A 188 11.01 -3.94 -1.31
C ALA A 188 10.99 -5.37 -0.73
N ILE A 189 10.27 -6.28 -1.39
CA ILE A 189 10.15 -7.70 -1.00
C ILE A 189 11.52 -8.36 -0.92
N LEU A 190 12.34 -8.22 -1.95
CA LEU A 190 13.68 -8.84 -2.02
C LEU A 190 14.63 -8.29 -0.97
N ASN A 191 14.48 -7.02 -0.59
CA ASN A 191 15.30 -6.39 0.43
C ASN A 191 14.90 -6.78 1.86
N SER A 192 13.63 -7.15 2.10
CA SER A 192 13.08 -7.23 3.46
C SER A 192 12.31 -8.50 3.79
N SER A 193 12.31 -9.49 2.90
CA SER A 193 11.66 -10.78 3.14
C SER A 193 12.41 -11.94 2.48
N LYS A 194 12.13 -13.16 2.95
CA LYS A 194 12.60 -14.43 2.37
C LYS A 194 11.46 -15.13 1.63
N THR A 195 11.80 -16.14 0.85
CA THR A 195 10.83 -17.07 0.28
C THR A 195 9.92 -17.62 1.36
N GLU A 196 8.63 -17.73 1.06
CA GLU A 196 7.56 -18.19 1.96
C GLU A 196 7.23 -17.26 3.13
N ASP A 197 7.92 -16.13 3.31
CA ASP A 197 7.54 -15.11 4.30
C ASP A 197 6.16 -14.54 3.98
N LEU A 198 5.41 -14.24 5.05
CA LEU A 198 4.07 -13.65 4.98
C LEU A 198 4.12 -12.13 4.95
N LEU A 199 3.60 -11.55 3.87
CA LEU A 199 3.37 -10.12 3.73
C LEU A 199 1.92 -9.77 4.04
N TYR A 200 1.72 -8.67 4.76
CA TYR A 200 0.40 -8.07 4.95
C TYR A 200 0.27 -6.77 4.15
N GLU A 201 -0.84 -6.65 3.43
CA GLU A 201 -1.22 -5.45 2.67
C GLU A 201 -2.62 -4.99 3.10
N PRO A 202 -2.73 -3.95 3.95
CA PRO A 202 -4.03 -3.47 4.47
C PRO A 202 -4.89 -2.73 3.44
N PHE A 203 -4.36 -2.33 2.28
CA PHE A 203 -5.05 -1.57 1.24
C PHE A 203 -4.74 -2.15 -0.13
N GLY A 204 -5.34 -3.29 -0.45
CA GLY A 204 -5.00 -4.13 -1.59
C GLY A 204 -5.14 -3.48 -2.97
N GLY A 205 -6.09 -2.55 -3.12
CA GLY A 205 -6.36 -1.85 -4.37
C GLY A 205 -6.54 -2.80 -5.54
N SER A 206 -5.62 -2.76 -6.51
CA SER A 206 -5.64 -3.66 -7.65
C SER A 206 -4.85 -4.96 -7.47
N GLY A 207 -4.30 -5.23 -6.28
CA GLY A 207 -3.54 -6.45 -5.98
C GLY A 207 -2.09 -6.47 -6.47
N SER A 208 -1.46 -5.31 -6.63
CA SER A 208 -0.06 -5.27 -7.09
C SER A 208 0.89 -5.97 -6.13
N THR A 209 0.67 -5.82 -4.81
CA THR A 209 1.46 -6.49 -3.77
C THR A 209 1.28 -8.00 -3.83
N LEU A 210 0.05 -8.49 -4.03
CA LEU A 210 -0.23 -9.92 -4.14
C LEU A 210 0.48 -10.53 -5.36
N ILE A 211 0.43 -9.89 -6.52
CA ILE A 211 1.13 -10.36 -7.73
C ILE A 211 2.66 -10.32 -7.54
N ALA A 212 3.20 -9.29 -6.87
CA ALA A 212 4.62 -9.23 -6.56
C ALA A 212 5.04 -10.40 -5.62
N CYS A 213 4.21 -10.71 -4.62
CA CYS A 213 4.43 -11.86 -3.73
C CYS A 213 4.41 -13.19 -4.47
N GLU A 214 3.40 -13.42 -5.33
CA GLU A 214 3.32 -14.63 -6.16
C GLU A 214 4.60 -14.80 -7.00
N LYS A 215 5.01 -13.76 -7.74
CA LYS A 215 6.24 -13.78 -8.55
C LYS A 215 7.50 -14.10 -7.74
N GLN A 216 7.58 -13.65 -6.51
CA GLN A 216 8.75 -13.78 -5.66
C GLN A 216 8.64 -14.96 -4.67
N SER A 217 7.63 -15.82 -4.79
CA SER A 217 7.36 -16.95 -3.89
C SER A 217 7.22 -16.52 -2.42
N ARG A 218 6.51 -15.43 -2.19
CA ARG A 218 6.06 -14.97 -0.86
C ARG A 218 4.56 -15.20 -0.74
N ILE A 219 4.06 -15.16 0.50
CA ILE A 219 2.63 -15.25 0.79
C ILE A 219 2.10 -13.85 1.03
N CYS A 220 0.96 -13.50 0.47
CA CYS A 220 0.32 -12.20 0.69
C CYS A 220 -1.07 -12.38 1.33
N TYR A 221 -1.29 -11.73 2.46
CA TYR A 221 -2.62 -11.54 3.02
C TYR A 221 -3.02 -10.08 2.82
N SER A 222 -4.00 -9.87 1.94
CA SER A 222 -4.41 -8.54 1.49
C SER A 222 -5.84 -8.23 1.94
N MET A 223 -6.06 -7.01 2.39
CA MET A 223 -7.37 -6.47 2.72
C MET A 223 -7.74 -5.37 1.74
N GLU A 224 -8.98 -5.34 1.32
CA GLU A 224 -9.53 -4.32 0.43
C GLU A 224 -10.98 -4.01 0.84
N LEU A 225 -11.29 -2.72 0.96
CA LEU A 225 -12.61 -2.30 1.43
C LEU A 225 -13.69 -2.40 0.34
N ASP A 226 -13.35 -2.08 -0.91
CA ASP A 226 -14.30 -2.12 -2.03
C ASP A 226 -14.43 -3.55 -2.60
N PRO A 227 -15.61 -4.18 -2.53
CA PRO A 227 -15.83 -5.50 -3.10
C PRO A 227 -15.46 -5.61 -4.59
N LYS A 228 -15.62 -4.53 -5.36
CA LYS A 228 -15.26 -4.49 -6.77
C LYS A 228 -13.75 -4.65 -6.99
N TYR A 229 -12.94 -4.05 -6.11
CA TYR A 229 -11.50 -4.22 -6.17
C TYR A 229 -11.06 -5.59 -5.65
N CYS A 230 -11.78 -6.19 -4.71
CA CYS A 230 -11.57 -7.60 -4.37
C CYS A 230 -11.71 -8.51 -5.61
N ASP A 231 -12.77 -8.31 -6.41
CA ASP A 231 -12.96 -9.05 -7.68
C ASP A 231 -11.81 -8.80 -8.67
N VAL A 232 -11.31 -7.56 -8.73
CA VAL A 232 -10.15 -7.20 -9.57
C VAL A 232 -8.89 -7.95 -9.12
N ILE A 233 -8.62 -8.01 -7.80
CA ILE A 233 -7.48 -8.74 -7.25
C ILE A 233 -7.55 -10.22 -7.63
N ILE A 234 -8.71 -10.85 -7.39
CA ILE A 234 -8.95 -12.27 -7.66
C ILE A 234 -8.72 -12.57 -9.14
N LYS A 235 -9.41 -11.83 -10.02
CA LYS A 235 -9.28 -12.02 -11.47
C LYS A 235 -7.87 -11.77 -11.98
N ARG A 236 -7.16 -10.81 -11.40
CA ARG A 236 -5.77 -10.51 -11.78
C ARG A 236 -4.84 -11.65 -11.38
N TRP A 237 -5.05 -12.26 -10.22
CA TRP A 237 -4.28 -13.42 -9.79
C TRP A 237 -4.58 -14.64 -10.65
N GLU A 238 -5.86 -14.95 -10.93
CA GLU A 238 -6.28 -16.04 -11.82
C GLU A 238 -5.68 -15.91 -13.24
N ASN A 239 -5.58 -14.69 -13.75
CA ASN A 239 -4.97 -14.46 -15.08
C ASN A 239 -3.44 -14.53 -15.07
N PHE A 240 -2.83 -14.44 -13.90
CA PHE A 240 -1.38 -14.46 -13.73
C PHE A 240 -0.84 -15.87 -13.53
N THR A 241 -1.59 -16.74 -12.84
CA THR A 241 -1.23 -18.13 -12.51
C THR A 241 -1.79 -19.12 -13.51
#